data_7b5b93d1ac2fcf5f512d9305f2fc7a21
#
_entry.id   7b5b93d1ac2fcf5f512d9305f2fc7a21
#
_cell.length_a   1.000
_cell.length_b   1.000
_cell.length_c   1.000
_cell.angle_alpha   90.00
_cell.angle_beta   90.00
_cell.angle_gamma   90.00
#
_symmetry.space_group_name_H-M   'P 1'
#
loop_
_entity.id
_entity.type
_entity.pdbx_description
1 polymer ?
#
loop_
_entity_poly.entity_id
_entity_poly.type
_entity_poly.pdbx_seq_one_letter_code
_entity_poly.pdbx_strand_id
1 'polypeptide(L)'
;KRFWPADVHLVGKEIVRFHSIIWPIMLMSLGIELPKKIYGHGWLIVDGEKMSKSKGNVVDPIPLLQEFGSDAIRYYLLNDIQLGQDGNFSRERLINRINSDLSNDLGNLLHRSLSMVEKYRNGVLVHGDASVDPCIGEVSSEVEKNAEATLQRFRNGMDNWKINDALKAVWIFIRSLNKYIDVTMPWVLAKDEAKRAALDAVLYHLCEGMRFVSLMVEPVIPIAAEKIWAQLGLVDFEKANYENLVWGGIADGTKVAKGMPIFPRIEVEKEDLKAKVKSERKFNVKKTENDTSVPLI
;
A
#
# COMPACT_ATOMS: atom_id res chain seq x y z
N LYS A 1 0.79 -10.54 -34.66
CA LYS A 1 -0.63 -10.23 -34.42
C LYS A 1 -1.12 -10.54 -32.99
N ARG A 2 -0.45 -11.42 -32.21
CA ARG A 2 -0.89 -11.77 -30.85
C ARG A 2 -0.59 -10.68 -29.82
N PHE A 3 0.49 -9.91 -29.98
CA PHE A 3 0.99 -8.93 -29.04
C PHE A 3 0.92 -7.49 -29.56
N TRP A 4 0.34 -7.27 -30.72
CA TRP A 4 0.17 -5.98 -31.33
C TRP A 4 -1.30 -5.77 -31.76
N PRO A 5 -1.90 -4.58 -31.54
CA PRO A 5 -1.30 -3.36 -30.96
C PRO A 5 -0.99 -3.50 -29.49
N ALA A 6 0.02 -2.76 -29.01
CA ALA A 6 0.31 -2.67 -27.58
C ALA A 6 -0.81 -1.91 -26.86
N ASP A 7 -1.23 -2.40 -25.70
CA ASP A 7 -2.22 -1.71 -24.87
C ASP A 7 -1.63 -0.43 -24.28
N VAL A 8 -0.36 -0.49 -23.84
CA VAL A 8 0.35 0.67 -23.29
C VAL A 8 1.82 0.62 -23.67
N HIS A 9 2.37 1.77 -24.08
CA HIS A 9 3.80 2.05 -24.07
C HIS A 9 4.12 2.84 -22.80
N LEU A 10 4.74 2.20 -21.81
CA LEU A 10 5.25 2.87 -20.62
C LEU A 10 6.70 3.26 -20.85
N VAL A 11 6.99 4.56 -20.89
CA VAL A 11 8.29 5.11 -21.25
C VAL A 11 8.71 6.23 -20.30
N GLY A 12 10.03 6.50 -20.19
CA GLY A 12 10.53 7.67 -19.49
C GLY A 12 10.14 8.96 -20.23
N LYS A 13 9.92 10.04 -19.49
CA LYS A 13 9.47 11.33 -20.05
C LYS A 13 10.41 11.88 -21.13
N GLU A 14 11.70 11.55 -21.07
CA GLU A 14 12.72 12.00 -22.04
C GLU A 14 12.52 11.42 -23.43
N ILE A 15 11.88 10.25 -23.57
CA ILE A 15 11.65 9.61 -24.86
C ILE A 15 10.17 9.63 -25.29
N VAL A 16 9.30 10.32 -24.53
CA VAL A 16 7.87 10.45 -24.87
C VAL A 16 7.68 11.03 -26.27
N ARG A 17 8.46 12.04 -26.68
CA ARG A 17 8.38 12.65 -28.01
C ARG A 17 8.58 11.63 -29.14
N PHE A 18 9.52 10.71 -28.98
CA PHE A 18 9.75 9.65 -29.96
C PHE A 18 8.58 8.68 -30.06
N HIS A 19 8.00 8.30 -28.92
CA HIS A 19 6.91 7.35 -28.87
C HIS A 19 5.53 7.94 -29.19
N SER A 20 5.34 9.26 -28.99
CA SER A 20 4.06 9.93 -29.23
C SER A 20 3.96 10.60 -30.60
N ILE A 21 5.09 10.86 -31.28
CA ILE A 21 5.10 11.53 -32.58
C ILE A 21 5.76 10.66 -33.63
N ILE A 22 7.06 10.36 -33.49
CA ILE A 22 7.86 9.72 -34.54
C ILE A 22 7.40 8.28 -34.76
N TRP A 23 7.24 7.50 -33.69
CA TRP A 23 6.80 6.12 -33.77
C TRP A 23 5.41 5.97 -34.40
N PRO A 24 4.38 6.72 -34.00
CA PRO A 24 3.10 6.74 -34.71
C PRO A 24 3.19 7.07 -36.21
N ILE A 25 4.00 8.05 -36.60
CA ILE A 25 4.21 8.40 -38.02
C ILE A 25 4.76 7.19 -38.78
N MET A 26 5.76 6.50 -38.22
CA MET A 26 6.34 5.30 -38.84
C MET A 26 5.30 4.19 -39.00
N LEU A 27 4.51 3.92 -37.94
CA LEU A 27 3.48 2.91 -37.98
C LEU A 27 2.39 3.22 -39.01
N MET A 28 1.92 4.48 -39.06
CA MET A 28 0.95 4.94 -40.04
C MET A 28 1.47 4.80 -41.46
N SER A 29 2.75 5.13 -41.71
CA SER A 29 3.37 4.99 -43.02
C SER A 29 3.45 3.53 -43.50
N LEU A 30 3.49 2.59 -42.54
CA LEU A 30 3.52 1.15 -42.80
C LEU A 30 2.12 0.50 -42.82
N GLY A 31 1.05 1.27 -42.57
CA GLY A 31 -0.30 0.74 -42.42
C GLY A 31 -0.47 -0.17 -41.20
N ILE A 32 0.33 0.03 -40.18
CA ILE A 32 0.29 -0.74 -38.92
C ILE A 32 -0.54 0.03 -37.89
N GLU A 33 -1.38 -0.71 -37.16
CA GLU A 33 -2.21 -0.18 -36.07
C GLU A 33 -1.38 0.51 -34.98
N LEU A 34 -1.88 1.61 -34.41
CA LEU A 34 -1.18 2.36 -33.37
C LEU A 34 -1.34 1.70 -31.97
N PRO A 35 -0.39 1.89 -31.05
CA PRO A 35 -0.60 1.53 -29.64
C PRO A 35 -1.78 2.31 -29.04
N LYS A 36 -2.53 1.67 -28.14
CA LYS A 36 -3.75 2.27 -27.58
C LYS A 36 -3.46 3.44 -26.65
N LYS A 37 -2.34 3.40 -25.91
CA LYS A 37 -1.95 4.42 -24.97
C LYS A 37 -0.43 4.55 -24.88
N ILE A 38 0.05 5.77 -24.69
CA ILE A 38 1.45 6.07 -24.38
C ILE A 38 1.46 6.79 -23.03
N TYR A 39 2.26 6.25 -22.10
CA TYR A 39 2.37 6.78 -20.75
C TYR A 39 3.82 7.15 -20.42
N GLY A 40 4.08 8.44 -20.16
CA GLY A 40 5.40 8.93 -19.76
C GLY A 40 5.52 9.01 -18.25
N HIS A 41 6.47 8.28 -17.64
CA HIS A 41 6.80 8.44 -16.24
C HIS A 41 7.93 9.45 -16.03
N GLY A 42 7.94 10.09 -14.84
CA GLY A 42 8.98 11.04 -14.44
C GLY A 42 10.31 10.38 -14.09
N TRP A 43 11.30 11.18 -13.77
CA TRP A 43 12.59 10.68 -13.28
C TRP A 43 12.51 10.32 -11.80
N LEU A 44 13.30 9.32 -11.44
CA LEU A 44 13.64 9.08 -10.04
C LEU A 44 14.89 9.90 -9.73
N ILE A 45 14.74 10.88 -8.85
CA ILE A 45 15.83 11.72 -8.34
C ILE A 45 16.19 11.29 -6.92
N VAL A 46 17.38 11.59 -6.47
CA VAL A 46 17.86 11.23 -5.13
C VAL A 46 18.35 12.50 -4.45
N ASP A 47 17.83 12.76 -3.25
CA ASP A 47 18.14 13.95 -2.46
C ASP A 47 18.01 15.27 -3.25
N GLY A 48 16.98 15.33 -4.12
CA GLY A 48 16.69 16.52 -4.94
C GLY A 48 17.53 16.63 -6.21
N GLU A 49 18.44 15.69 -6.50
CA GLU A 49 19.30 15.71 -7.66
C GLU A 49 19.05 14.52 -8.60
N LYS A 50 19.27 14.72 -9.90
CA LYS A 50 19.22 13.64 -10.89
C LYS A 50 20.34 12.63 -10.59
N MET A 51 19.99 11.33 -10.60
CA MET A 51 20.98 10.26 -10.48
C MET A 51 22.04 10.34 -11.57
N SER A 52 23.31 10.30 -11.17
CA SER A 52 24.45 10.29 -12.08
C SER A 52 25.58 9.43 -11.52
N LYS A 53 26.17 8.60 -12.37
CA LYS A 53 27.35 7.79 -12.00
C LYS A 53 28.53 8.68 -11.57
N SER A 54 28.71 9.84 -12.22
CA SER A 54 29.79 10.79 -11.89
C SER A 54 29.60 11.46 -10.52
N LYS A 55 28.37 11.59 -10.03
CA LYS A 55 28.04 12.14 -8.70
C LYS A 55 28.02 11.08 -7.61
N GLY A 56 28.06 9.80 -7.96
CA GLY A 56 28.01 8.70 -7.00
C GLY A 56 26.66 8.56 -6.26
N ASN A 57 25.59 9.21 -6.75
CA ASN A 57 24.26 9.20 -6.12
C ASN A 57 23.28 8.21 -6.77
N VAL A 58 23.81 7.22 -7.52
CA VAL A 58 22.99 6.15 -8.09
C VAL A 58 22.59 5.16 -7.01
N VAL A 59 21.30 4.97 -6.85
CA VAL A 59 20.75 3.96 -5.93
C VAL A 59 20.69 2.63 -6.64
N ASP A 60 21.42 1.64 -6.11
CA ASP A 60 21.31 0.25 -6.54
C ASP A 60 20.08 -0.37 -5.85
N PRO A 61 19.10 -0.89 -6.61
CA PRO A 61 17.92 -1.52 -6.03
C PRO A 61 18.21 -2.86 -5.35
N ILE A 62 19.27 -3.58 -5.72
CA ILE A 62 19.51 -4.94 -5.22
C ILE A 62 19.72 -4.97 -3.70
N PRO A 63 20.61 -4.15 -3.09
CA PRO A 63 20.74 -4.09 -1.64
C PRO A 63 19.44 -3.70 -0.93
N LEU A 64 18.66 -2.78 -1.53
CA LEU A 64 17.38 -2.36 -0.95
C LEU A 64 16.35 -3.51 -0.97
N LEU A 65 16.31 -4.30 -2.06
CA LEU A 65 15.44 -5.47 -2.15
C LEU A 65 15.83 -6.56 -1.15
N GLN A 66 17.12 -6.76 -0.90
CA GLN A 66 17.61 -7.72 0.09
C GLN A 66 17.28 -7.30 1.52
N GLU A 67 17.34 -6.01 1.81
CA GLU A 67 17.11 -5.47 3.14
C GLU A 67 15.61 -5.32 3.48
N PHE A 68 14.82 -4.75 2.56
CA PHE A 68 13.43 -4.36 2.83
C PHE A 68 12.39 -5.29 2.18
N GLY A 69 12.81 -6.16 1.26
CA GLY A 69 11.92 -6.96 0.45
C GLY A 69 11.28 -6.19 -0.71
N SER A 70 10.81 -6.93 -1.71
CA SER A 70 10.24 -6.34 -2.93
C SER A 70 8.96 -5.56 -2.66
N ASP A 71 8.09 -6.06 -1.80
CA ASP A 71 6.78 -5.43 -1.52
C ASP A 71 6.93 -4.04 -0.91
N ALA A 72 7.86 -3.87 0.02
CA ALA A 72 8.10 -2.57 0.65
C ALA A 72 8.60 -1.53 -0.36
N ILE A 73 9.52 -1.93 -1.25
CA ILE A 73 10.04 -1.05 -2.30
C ILE A 73 8.95 -0.70 -3.32
N ARG A 74 8.16 -1.68 -3.77
CA ARG A 74 7.05 -1.48 -4.70
C ARG A 74 6.01 -0.52 -4.11
N TYR A 75 5.61 -0.76 -2.85
CA TYR A 75 4.68 0.12 -2.15
C TYR A 75 5.19 1.55 -2.08
N TYR A 76 6.44 1.75 -1.64
CA TYR A 76 7.03 3.08 -1.53
C TYR A 76 7.04 3.81 -2.87
N LEU A 77 7.55 3.16 -3.93
CA LEU A 77 7.65 3.78 -5.24
C LEU A 77 6.27 4.13 -5.82
N LEU A 78 5.28 3.26 -5.66
CA LEU A 78 3.94 3.47 -6.21
C LEU A 78 3.06 4.38 -5.35
N ASN A 79 3.35 4.49 -4.04
CA ASN A 79 2.60 5.36 -3.14
C ASN A 79 3.16 6.77 -3.03
N ASP A 80 4.49 6.93 -2.97
CA ASP A 80 5.14 8.24 -2.77
C ASP A 80 5.42 8.99 -4.07
N ILE A 81 5.57 8.26 -5.19
CA ILE A 81 5.90 8.85 -6.48
C ILE A 81 4.66 8.83 -7.35
N GLN A 82 4.10 10.02 -7.56
CA GLN A 82 2.96 10.15 -8.47
C GLN A 82 3.40 9.83 -9.89
N LEU A 83 2.73 8.90 -10.53
CA LEU A 83 3.03 8.49 -11.90
C LEU A 83 2.90 9.71 -12.85
N GLY A 84 3.91 9.93 -13.70
CA GLY A 84 4.01 11.12 -14.56
C GLY A 84 4.75 12.31 -13.95
N GLN A 85 5.04 12.29 -12.67
CA GLN A 85 5.84 13.32 -11.96
C GLN A 85 7.23 12.77 -11.62
N ASP A 86 8.19 13.69 -11.40
CA ASP A 86 9.50 13.29 -10.87
C ASP A 86 9.36 12.88 -9.40
N GLY A 87 9.97 11.75 -9.04
CA GLY A 87 9.95 11.22 -7.69
C GLY A 87 11.28 11.38 -6.98
N ASN A 88 11.25 11.87 -5.74
CA ASN A 88 12.46 11.99 -4.94
C ASN A 88 12.58 10.76 -4.01
N PHE A 89 13.54 9.89 -4.30
CA PHE A 89 13.84 8.75 -3.44
C PHE A 89 14.64 9.21 -2.22
N SER A 90 14.23 8.73 -1.05
CA SER A 90 14.98 8.87 0.18
C SER A 90 14.82 7.60 1.01
N ARG A 91 15.95 7.03 1.48
CA ARG A 91 15.95 5.85 2.35
C ARG A 91 15.16 6.09 3.64
N GLU A 92 15.27 7.27 4.22
CA GLU A 92 14.53 7.65 5.42
C GLU A 92 13.01 7.64 5.18
N ARG A 93 12.56 8.22 4.06
CA ARG A 93 11.14 8.19 3.68
C ARG A 93 10.66 6.76 3.45
N LEU A 94 11.47 5.90 2.82
CA LEU A 94 11.16 4.48 2.66
C LEU A 94 10.95 3.80 4.01
N ILE A 95 11.88 3.96 4.96
CA ILE A 95 11.78 3.37 6.31
C ILE A 95 10.54 3.91 7.04
N ASN A 96 10.30 5.22 6.95
CA ASN A 96 9.11 5.83 7.55
C ASN A 96 7.82 5.25 6.98
N ARG A 97 7.73 5.02 5.66
CA ARG A 97 6.57 4.37 5.02
C ARG A 97 6.40 2.93 5.44
N ILE A 98 7.51 2.18 5.53
CA ILE A 98 7.45 0.79 6.02
C ILE A 98 6.90 0.77 7.45
N ASN A 99 7.42 1.62 8.33
CA ASN A 99 7.03 1.63 9.74
C ASN A 99 5.60 2.15 9.96
N SER A 100 5.20 3.25 9.29
CA SER A 100 3.88 3.86 9.48
C SER A 100 2.79 3.08 8.78
N ASP A 101 2.95 2.84 7.48
CA ASP A 101 1.86 2.34 6.65
C ASP A 101 1.82 0.80 6.65
N LEU A 102 2.97 0.15 6.38
CA LEU A 102 3.01 -1.31 6.24
C LEU A 102 3.03 -2.03 7.59
N SER A 103 3.87 -1.61 8.52
CA SER A 103 3.98 -2.26 9.83
C SER A 103 2.85 -1.85 10.76
N ASN A 104 2.66 -0.53 10.98
CA ASN A 104 1.73 -0.02 11.97
C ASN A 104 0.27 -0.05 11.50
N ASP A 105 -0.04 0.47 10.29
CA ASP A 105 -1.43 0.50 9.83
C ASP A 105 -1.89 -0.89 9.40
N LEU A 106 -1.22 -1.54 8.44
CA LEU A 106 -1.64 -2.81 7.83
C LEU A 106 -1.26 -4.03 8.69
N GLY A 107 0.02 -4.16 9.05
CA GLY A 107 0.53 -5.33 9.77
C GLY A 107 -0.06 -5.45 11.17
N ASN A 108 -0.17 -4.35 11.90
CA ASN A 108 -0.77 -4.34 13.23
C ASN A 108 -2.29 -4.60 13.19
N LEU A 109 -3.02 -4.11 12.18
CA LEU A 109 -4.43 -4.41 12.00
C LEU A 109 -4.66 -5.91 11.86
N LEU A 110 -3.94 -6.57 10.94
CA LEU A 110 -4.03 -8.02 10.76
C LEU A 110 -3.71 -8.77 12.07
N HIS A 111 -2.60 -8.43 12.70
CA HIS A 111 -2.16 -9.09 13.92
C HIS A 111 -3.15 -8.92 15.07
N ARG A 112 -3.70 -7.72 15.30
CA ARG A 112 -4.71 -7.45 16.33
C ARG A 112 -6.00 -8.22 16.04
N SER A 113 -6.49 -8.20 14.79
CA SER A 113 -7.72 -8.88 14.39
C SER A 113 -7.62 -10.39 14.64
N LEU A 114 -6.58 -11.04 14.13
CA LEU A 114 -6.38 -12.48 14.31
C LEU A 114 -6.12 -12.85 15.76
N SER A 115 -5.37 -12.04 16.52
CA SER A 115 -5.16 -12.28 17.96
C SER A 115 -6.48 -12.26 18.75
N MET A 116 -7.43 -11.41 18.37
CA MET A 116 -8.76 -11.38 19.00
C MET A 116 -9.61 -12.59 18.60
N VAL A 117 -9.56 -13.03 17.34
CA VAL A 117 -10.23 -14.27 16.91
C VAL A 117 -9.66 -15.47 17.66
N GLU A 118 -8.33 -15.59 17.78
CA GLU A 118 -7.70 -16.67 18.56
C GLU A 118 -8.14 -16.61 20.03
N LYS A 119 -8.06 -15.45 20.65
CA LYS A 119 -8.34 -15.27 22.07
C LYS A 119 -9.79 -15.51 22.44
N TYR A 120 -10.72 -15.04 21.64
CA TYR A 120 -12.15 -15.05 21.99
C TYR A 120 -12.94 -16.17 21.33
N ARG A 121 -12.41 -16.75 20.23
CA ARG A 121 -13.11 -17.80 19.43
C ARG A 121 -12.22 -18.99 19.06
N ASN A 122 -11.09 -19.17 19.75
CA ASN A 122 -10.16 -20.27 19.51
C ASN A 122 -9.75 -20.39 18.02
N GLY A 123 -9.62 -19.25 17.35
CA GLY A 123 -9.22 -19.18 15.94
C GLY A 123 -10.34 -19.45 14.93
N VAL A 124 -11.58 -19.57 15.34
CA VAL A 124 -12.72 -19.85 14.45
C VAL A 124 -13.57 -18.59 14.26
N LEU A 125 -13.75 -18.17 13.01
CA LEU A 125 -14.64 -17.07 12.66
C LEU A 125 -16.08 -17.55 12.63
N VAL A 126 -16.95 -16.72 13.23
CA VAL A 126 -18.40 -16.88 13.19
C VAL A 126 -18.99 -15.58 12.67
N HIS A 127 -20.00 -15.64 11.80
CA HIS A 127 -20.59 -14.43 11.21
C HIS A 127 -21.19 -13.51 12.27
N GLY A 128 -21.83 -14.07 13.27
CA GLY A 128 -22.47 -13.31 14.35
C GLY A 128 -23.68 -12.49 13.89
N ASP A 129 -24.12 -11.60 14.77
CA ASP A 129 -25.21 -10.66 14.48
C ASP A 129 -24.90 -9.29 15.12
N ALA A 130 -24.55 -8.32 14.30
CA ALA A 130 -24.25 -6.96 14.75
C ALA A 130 -25.51 -6.22 15.26
N SER A 131 -26.71 -6.62 14.84
CA SER A 131 -27.97 -5.96 15.19
C SER A 131 -28.37 -6.13 16.67
N VAL A 132 -27.77 -7.10 17.33
CA VAL A 132 -27.97 -7.33 18.80
C VAL A 132 -27.57 -6.10 19.63
N ASP A 133 -26.61 -5.32 19.14
CA ASP A 133 -26.23 -4.04 19.71
C ASP A 133 -26.36 -2.95 18.62
N PRO A 134 -27.33 -2.01 18.76
CA PRO A 134 -27.59 -0.99 17.71
C PRO A 134 -26.36 -0.17 17.33
N CYS A 135 -25.49 0.17 18.30
CA CYS A 135 -24.26 0.91 18.03
C CYS A 135 -23.28 0.06 17.18
N ILE A 136 -23.17 -1.22 17.49
CA ILE A 136 -22.34 -2.15 16.71
C ILE A 136 -22.93 -2.33 15.30
N GLY A 137 -24.25 -2.46 15.19
CA GLY A 137 -24.95 -2.60 13.92
C GLY A 137 -24.70 -1.43 12.97
N GLU A 138 -24.78 -0.18 13.48
CA GLU A 138 -24.53 1.02 12.69
C GLU A 138 -23.08 1.07 12.17
N VAL A 139 -22.09 0.95 13.05
CA VAL A 139 -20.68 1.05 12.65
C VAL A 139 -20.23 -0.13 11.79
N SER A 140 -20.82 -1.32 11.95
CA SER A 140 -20.56 -2.50 11.09
C SER A 140 -21.10 -2.28 9.68
N SER A 141 -22.31 -1.76 9.54
CA SER A 141 -22.90 -1.38 8.24
C SER A 141 -22.07 -0.30 7.54
N GLU A 142 -21.48 0.62 8.30
CA GLU A 142 -20.56 1.62 7.74
C GLU A 142 -19.27 0.98 7.20
N VAL A 143 -18.70 -0.01 7.89
CA VAL A 143 -17.52 -0.75 7.42
C VAL A 143 -17.79 -1.45 6.08
N GLU A 144 -18.94 -2.11 5.94
CA GLU A 144 -19.34 -2.77 4.69
C GLU A 144 -19.47 -1.77 3.54
N LYS A 145 -20.20 -0.67 3.74
CA LYS A 145 -20.34 0.40 2.73
C LYS A 145 -18.99 1.02 2.36
N ASN A 146 -18.11 1.21 3.34
CA ASN A 146 -16.77 1.75 3.11
C ASN A 146 -15.88 0.77 2.31
N ALA A 147 -16.03 -0.54 2.52
CA ALA A 147 -15.32 -1.56 1.74
C ALA A 147 -15.71 -1.48 0.25
N GLU A 148 -17.01 -1.45 -0.04
CA GLU A 148 -17.52 -1.34 -1.41
C GLU A 148 -17.12 -0.03 -2.08
N ALA A 149 -17.29 1.10 -1.37
CA ALA A 149 -16.89 2.41 -1.87
C ALA A 149 -15.38 2.50 -2.13
N THR A 150 -14.58 1.86 -1.29
CA THR A 150 -13.12 1.78 -1.47
C THR A 150 -12.76 0.95 -2.69
N LEU A 151 -13.41 -0.19 -2.89
CA LEU A 151 -13.19 -1.05 -4.06
C LEU A 151 -13.50 -0.29 -5.37
N GLN A 152 -14.58 0.49 -5.42
CA GLN A 152 -14.91 1.30 -6.59
C GLN A 152 -13.87 2.40 -6.85
N ARG A 153 -13.39 3.08 -5.79
CA ARG A 153 -12.32 4.08 -5.91
C ARG A 153 -11.00 3.45 -6.35
N PHE A 154 -10.70 2.26 -5.82
CA PHE A 154 -9.50 1.50 -6.19
C PHE A 154 -9.52 1.12 -7.67
N ARG A 155 -10.62 0.51 -8.16
CA ARG A 155 -10.80 0.16 -9.57
C ARG A 155 -10.63 1.38 -10.47
N ASN A 156 -11.36 2.46 -10.17
CA ASN A 156 -11.26 3.69 -10.95
C ASN A 156 -9.82 4.28 -10.95
N GLY A 157 -9.13 4.21 -9.82
CA GLY A 157 -7.73 4.63 -9.72
C GLY A 157 -6.80 3.80 -10.59
N MET A 158 -6.94 2.47 -10.55
CA MET A 158 -6.11 1.54 -11.34
C MET A 158 -6.38 1.70 -12.84
N ASP A 159 -7.63 1.75 -13.28
CA ASP A 159 -8.03 1.90 -14.69
C ASP A 159 -7.52 3.21 -15.30
N ASN A 160 -7.46 4.27 -14.49
CA ASN A 160 -7.01 5.59 -14.90
C ASN A 160 -5.52 5.86 -14.59
N TRP A 161 -4.76 4.85 -14.19
CA TRP A 161 -3.32 4.98 -13.86
C TRP A 161 -3.02 5.94 -12.71
N LYS A 162 -4.00 6.17 -11.84
CA LYS A 162 -3.87 6.96 -10.61
C LYS A 162 -3.57 6.06 -9.41
N ILE A 163 -2.48 5.31 -9.50
CA ILE A 163 -2.13 4.26 -8.51
C ILE A 163 -2.03 4.84 -7.10
N ASN A 164 -1.45 6.03 -6.95
CA ASN A 164 -1.39 6.71 -5.64
C ASN A 164 -2.77 6.95 -5.04
N ASP A 165 -3.76 7.37 -5.84
CA ASP A 165 -5.11 7.64 -5.35
C ASP A 165 -5.83 6.32 -5.00
N ALA A 166 -5.59 5.26 -5.78
CA ALA A 166 -6.07 3.92 -5.47
C ALA A 166 -5.52 3.43 -4.12
N LEU A 167 -4.20 3.53 -3.91
CA LEU A 167 -3.56 3.14 -2.65
C LEU A 167 -4.02 4.01 -1.48
N LYS A 168 -4.15 5.33 -1.65
CA LYS A 168 -4.70 6.22 -0.61
C LYS A 168 -6.10 5.79 -0.17
N ALA A 169 -6.97 5.40 -1.11
CA ALA A 169 -8.31 4.92 -0.77
C ALA A 169 -8.24 3.65 0.09
N VAL A 170 -7.38 2.69 -0.26
CA VAL A 170 -7.18 1.47 0.52
C VAL A 170 -6.63 1.78 1.93
N TRP A 171 -5.66 2.69 2.06
CA TRP A 171 -5.10 3.06 3.38
C TRP A 171 -6.09 3.83 4.26
N ILE A 172 -6.99 4.63 3.67
CA ILE A 172 -8.11 5.24 4.41
C ILE A 172 -9.02 4.12 4.97
N PHE A 173 -9.31 3.09 4.20
CA PHE A 173 -10.11 1.95 4.65
C PHE A 173 -9.40 1.15 5.75
N ILE A 174 -8.10 0.85 5.62
CA ILE A 174 -7.29 0.20 6.66
C ILE A 174 -7.36 0.98 7.98
N ARG A 175 -7.22 2.30 7.93
CA ARG A 175 -7.33 3.15 9.13
C ARG A 175 -8.74 3.17 9.70
N SER A 176 -9.78 3.09 8.87
CA SER A 176 -11.15 2.97 9.35
C SER A 176 -11.40 1.64 10.07
N LEU A 177 -10.80 0.53 9.61
CA LEU A 177 -10.83 -0.75 10.31
C LEU A 177 -10.08 -0.71 11.66
N ASN A 178 -8.93 -0.03 11.73
CA ASN A 178 -8.26 0.20 13.01
C ASN A 178 -9.16 1.00 13.98
N LYS A 179 -9.80 2.07 13.49
CA LYS A 179 -10.76 2.86 14.28
C LYS A 179 -11.98 2.03 14.70
N TYR A 180 -12.45 1.14 13.84
CA TYR A 180 -13.56 0.23 14.14
C TYR A 180 -13.26 -0.66 15.35
N ILE A 181 -12.03 -1.17 15.49
CA ILE A 181 -11.60 -1.90 16.70
C ILE A 181 -11.73 -1.02 17.94
N ASP A 182 -11.31 0.24 17.85
CA ASP A 182 -11.28 1.15 19.01
C ASP A 182 -12.68 1.61 19.40
N VAL A 183 -13.59 1.75 18.44
CA VAL A 183 -15.00 2.14 18.68
C VAL A 183 -15.82 0.96 19.24
N THR A 184 -15.66 -0.23 18.66
CA THR A 184 -16.45 -1.42 19.06
C THR A 184 -15.93 -2.09 20.33
N MET A 185 -14.67 -1.80 20.72
CA MET A 185 -14.03 -2.32 21.92
C MET A 185 -14.28 -3.84 22.14
N PRO A 186 -13.81 -4.73 21.25
CA PRO A 186 -14.11 -6.17 21.32
C PRO A 186 -13.76 -6.82 22.66
N TRP A 187 -12.78 -6.26 23.37
CA TRP A 187 -12.38 -6.71 24.73
C TRP A 187 -13.42 -6.40 25.81
N VAL A 188 -14.34 -5.45 25.54
CA VAL A 188 -15.49 -5.16 26.41
C VAL A 188 -16.64 -6.08 26.06
N LEU A 189 -16.96 -6.26 24.76
CA LEU A 189 -17.97 -7.19 24.28
C LEU A 189 -17.71 -8.63 24.77
N ALA A 190 -16.44 -9.03 24.78
CA ALA A 190 -16.02 -10.37 25.21
C ALA A 190 -16.29 -10.69 26.70
N LYS A 191 -16.62 -9.70 27.53
CA LYS A 191 -16.94 -9.90 28.96
C LYS A 191 -18.41 -10.20 29.22
N ASP A 192 -19.27 -9.98 28.22
CA ASP A 192 -20.72 -10.11 28.33
C ASP A 192 -21.21 -11.18 27.34
N GLU A 193 -21.69 -12.30 27.87
CA GLU A 193 -22.19 -13.42 27.05
C GLU A 193 -23.42 -13.01 26.21
N ALA A 194 -24.23 -12.05 26.68
CA ALA A 194 -25.34 -11.52 25.90
C ALA A 194 -24.88 -10.76 24.63
N LYS A 195 -23.66 -10.25 24.62
CA LYS A 195 -23.06 -9.55 23.48
C LYS A 195 -22.19 -10.42 22.58
N ARG A 196 -22.23 -11.73 22.78
CA ARG A 196 -21.42 -12.70 22.05
C ARG A 196 -21.62 -12.62 20.54
N ALA A 197 -22.88 -12.53 20.08
CA ALA A 197 -23.18 -12.42 18.65
C ALA A 197 -22.67 -11.11 18.05
N ALA A 198 -22.72 -9.99 18.81
CA ALA A 198 -22.14 -8.73 18.38
C ALA A 198 -20.61 -8.79 18.29
N LEU A 199 -19.93 -9.46 19.25
CA LEU A 199 -18.49 -9.69 19.19
C LEU A 199 -18.10 -10.51 17.95
N ASP A 200 -18.84 -11.58 17.66
CA ASP A 200 -18.63 -12.43 16.48
C ASP A 200 -18.73 -11.60 15.21
N ALA A 201 -19.76 -10.77 15.07
CA ALA A 201 -19.93 -9.88 13.95
C ALA A 201 -18.77 -8.89 13.81
N VAL A 202 -18.29 -8.31 14.91
CA VAL A 202 -17.13 -7.39 14.88
C VAL A 202 -15.88 -8.10 14.37
N LEU A 203 -15.58 -9.30 14.87
CA LEU A 203 -14.41 -10.07 14.44
C LEU A 203 -14.51 -10.49 12.97
N TYR A 204 -15.72 -10.87 12.54
CA TYR A 204 -16.00 -11.16 11.14
C TYR A 204 -15.76 -9.97 10.23
N HIS A 205 -16.30 -8.79 10.56
CA HIS A 205 -16.13 -7.58 9.77
C HIS A 205 -14.66 -7.16 9.64
N LEU A 206 -13.86 -7.33 10.68
CA LEU A 206 -12.42 -7.07 10.62
C LEU A 206 -11.71 -8.02 9.65
N CYS A 207 -12.01 -9.31 9.70
CA CYS A 207 -11.38 -10.30 8.83
C CYS A 207 -11.87 -10.17 7.39
N GLU A 208 -13.16 -9.91 7.17
CA GLU A 208 -13.71 -9.66 5.85
C GLU A 208 -13.16 -8.38 5.22
N GLY A 209 -13.03 -7.31 6.02
CA GLY A 209 -12.34 -6.09 5.59
C GLY A 209 -10.89 -6.36 5.19
N MET A 210 -10.17 -7.21 5.93
CA MET A 210 -8.79 -7.62 5.57
C MET A 210 -8.75 -8.48 4.31
N ARG A 211 -9.77 -9.28 4.02
CA ARG A 211 -9.91 -10.00 2.74
C ARG A 211 -10.03 -9.03 1.57
N PHE A 212 -10.85 -7.97 1.72
CA PHE A 212 -10.93 -6.87 0.73
C PHE A 212 -9.58 -6.20 0.53
N VAL A 213 -8.91 -5.84 1.63
CA VAL A 213 -7.59 -5.21 1.58
C VAL A 213 -6.59 -6.10 0.84
N SER A 214 -6.53 -7.41 1.13
CA SER A 214 -5.55 -8.31 0.52
C SER A 214 -5.63 -8.30 -1.01
N LEU A 215 -6.84 -8.36 -1.59
CA LEU A 215 -7.03 -8.36 -3.04
C LEU A 215 -6.79 -6.98 -3.68
N MET A 216 -7.11 -5.89 -2.97
CA MET A 216 -6.82 -4.55 -3.47
C MET A 216 -5.33 -4.20 -3.43
N VAL A 217 -4.55 -4.75 -2.50
CA VAL A 217 -3.11 -4.49 -2.44
C VAL A 217 -2.28 -5.47 -3.25
N GLU A 218 -2.84 -6.59 -3.70
CA GLU A 218 -2.16 -7.65 -4.46
C GLU A 218 -1.37 -7.12 -5.67
N PRO A 219 -1.87 -6.22 -6.53
CA PRO A 219 -1.09 -5.72 -7.66
C PRO A 219 0.18 -4.96 -7.26
N VAL A 220 0.25 -4.48 -6.02
CA VAL A 220 1.36 -3.65 -5.50
C VAL A 220 2.28 -4.44 -4.57
N ILE A 221 1.72 -5.17 -3.61
CA ILE A 221 2.43 -5.95 -2.58
C ILE A 221 1.95 -7.41 -2.56
N PRO A 222 2.22 -8.18 -3.63
CA PRO A 222 1.65 -9.51 -3.84
C PRO A 222 2.03 -10.52 -2.75
N ILE A 223 3.27 -10.49 -2.24
CA ILE A 223 3.71 -11.43 -1.19
C ILE A 223 2.97 -11.18 0.13
N ALA A 224 2.76 -9.91 0.48
CA ALA A 224 1.99 -9.57 1.67
C ALA A 224 0.50 -9.90 1.51
N ALA A 225 -0.07 -9.67 0.32
CA ALA A 225 -1.45 -10.01 0.00
C ALA A 225 -1.73 -11.51 0.18
N GLU A 226 -0.88 -12.38 -0.36
CA GLU A 226 -0.96 -13.83 -0.20
C GLU A 226 -0.83 -14.24 1.28
N LYS A 227 0.10 -13.64 2.03
CA LYS A 227 0.25 -13.90 3.47
C LYS A 227 -0.98 -13.48 4.28
N ILE A 228 -1.62 -12.36 3.95
CA ILE A 228 -2.86 -11.92 4.59
C ILE A 228 -3.95 -12.96 4.32
N TRP A 229 -4.13 -13.36 3.06
CA TRP A 229 -5.10 -14.36 2.65
C TRP A 229 -4.94 -15.68 3.37
N ALA A 230 -3.71 -16.20 3.42
CA ALA A 230 -3.39 -17.44 4.12
C ALA A 230 -3.65 -17.34 5.64
N GLN A 231 -3.30 -16.20 6.27
CA GLN A 231 -3.55 -16.00 7.70
C GLN A 231 -5.05 -15.87 8.03
N LEU A 232 -5.87 -15.43 7.08
CA LEU A 232 -7.33 -15.46 7.21
C LEU A 232 -7.92 -16.87 7.05
N GLY A 233 -7.10 -17.89 6.79
CA GLY A 233 -7.54 -19.26 6.59
C GLY A 233 -8.17 -19.53 5.22
N LEU A 234 -7.92 -18.66 4.25
CA LEU A 234 -8.46 -18.75 2.90
C LEU A 234 -7.49 -19.50 1.98
N VAL A 235 -8.05 -20.18 0.99
CA VAL A 235 -7.32 -20.98 0.00
C VAL A 235 -7.52 -20.40 -1.40
N ASP A 236 -6.82 -20.95 -2.39
CA ASP A 236 -7.01 -20.60 -3.82
C ASP A 236 -6.81 -19.10 -4.12
N PHE A 237 -5.80 -18.48 -3.51
CA PHE A 237 -5.49 -17.05 -3.72
C PHE A 237 -5.32 -16.70 -5.20
N GLU A 238 -4.71 -17.60 -5.98
CA GLU A 238 -4.46 -17.42 -7.41
C GLU A 238 -5.75 -17.37 -8.27
N LYS A 239 -6.89 -17.80 -7.72
CA LYS A 239 -8.21 -17.71 -8.39
C LYS A 239 -9.00 -16.49 -7.95
N ALA A 240 -8.58 -15.84 -6.86
CA ALA A 240 -9.25 -14.67 -6.33
C ALA A 240 -8.77 -13.41 -7.05
N ASN A 241 -9.67 -12.46 -7.27
CA ASN A 241 -9.34 -11.16 -7.82
C ASN A 241 -10.30 -10.09 -7.28
N TYR A 242 -9.88 -8.83 -7.36
CA TYR A 242 -10.69 -7.71 -6.89
C TYR A 242 -11.86 -7.35 -7.83
N GLU A 243 -11.90 -7.88 -9.05
CA GLU A 243 -12.98 -7.58 -10.00
C GLU A 243 -14.31 -8.21 -9.59
N ASN A 244 -14.25 -9.41 -9.01
CA ASN A 244 -15.42 -10.17 -8.54
C ASN A 244 -15.58 -10.12 -7.01
N LEU A 245 -14.87 -9.19 -6.34
CA LEU A 245 -14.89 -9.07 -4.90
C LEU A 245 -16.22 -8.49 -4.42
N VAL A 246 -16.91 -9.25 -3.57
CA VAL A 246 -18.16 -8.86 -2.91
C VAL A 246 -18.04 -9.14 -1.41
N TRP A 247 -18.77 -8.37 -0.59
CA TRP A 247 -18.78 -8.57 0.85
C TRP A 247 -19.46 -9.88 1.22
N GLY A 248 -19.00 -10.51 2.31
CA GLY A 248 -19.56 -11.77 2.80
C GLY A 248 -18.87 -13.01 2.24
N GLY A 249 -17.62 -12.90 1.76
CA GLY A 249 -16.91 -14.00 1.12
C GLY A 249 -16.21 -14.98 2.07
N ILE A 250 -15.98 -14.64 3.34
CA ILE A 250 -15.44 -15.60 4.32
C ILE A 250 -16.58 -16.48 4.84
N ALA A 251 -16.44 -17.77 4.69
CA ALA A 251 -17.43 -18.73 5.17
C ALA A 251 -17.49 -18.77 6.70
N ASP A 252 -18.70 -19.00 7.25
CA ASP A 252 -18.87 -19.27 8.68
C ASP A 252 -18.07 -20.51 9.09
N GLY A 253 -17.45 -20.47 10.26
CA GLY A 253 -16.59 -21.55 10.73
C GLY A 253 -15.16 -21.56 10.14
N THR A 254 -14.78 -20.56 9.33
CA THR A 254 -13.41 -20.46 8.80
C THR A 254 -12.40 -20.36 9.95
N LYS A 255 -11.37 -21.20 9.90
CA LYS A 255 -10.29 -21.21 10.90
C LYS A 255 -9.15 -20.32 10.44
N VAL A 256 -8.91 -19.24 11.17
CA VAL A 256 -7.77 -18.35 10.92
C VAL A 256 -6.46 -18.98 11.42
N ALA A 257 -5.34 -18.58 10.81
CA ALA A 257 -4.01 -19.05 11.14
C ALA A 257 -3.07 -17.86 11.35
N LYS A 258 -3.01 -17.36 12.58
CA LYS A 258 -2.11 -16.26 12.91
C LYS A 258 -0.65 -16.65 12.65
N GLY A 259 0.00 -15.92 11.75
CA GLY A 259 1.38 -16.14 11.36
C GLY A 259 2.34 -15.08 11.92
N MET A 260 3.55 -15.09 11.38
CA MET A 260 4.53 -14.04 11.63
C MET A 260 4.03 -12.68 11.10
N PRO A 261 4.48 -11.56 11.69
CA PRO A 261 4.18 -10.24 11.15
C PRO A 261 4.54 -10.13 9.67
N ILE A 262 3.60 -9.63 8.85
CA ILE A 262 3.81 -9.48 7.40
C ILE A 262 4.85 -8.41 7.07
N PHE A 263 4.96 -7.38 7.92
CA PHE A 263 5.97 -6.34 7.85
C PHE A 263 6.50 -6.08 9.27
N PRO A 264 7.70 -6.58 9.61
CA PRO A 264 8.33 -6.25 10.89
C PRO A 264 8.72 -4.77 10.91
N ARG A 265 8.66 -4.17 12.08
CA ARG A 265 9.11 -2.79 12.27
C ARG A 265 10.64 -2.71 12.11
N ILE A 266 11.09 -1.69 11.39
CA ILE A 266 12.53 -1.42 11.21
C ILE A 266 12.97 -0.48 12.32
N GLU A 267 13.95 -0.93 13.11
CA GLU A 267 14.61 -0.10 14.11
C GLU A 267 15.68 0.75 13.43
N VAL A 268 15.58 2.07 13.60
CA VAL A 268 16.62 3.00 13.13
C VAL A 268 17.57 3.24 14.29
N GLU A 269 18.81 2.83 14.19
CA GLU A 269 19.82 3.09 15.23
C GLU A 269 19.97 4.59 15.46
N LYS A 270 19.93 5.01 16.73
CA LYS A 270 20.02 6.43 17.12
C LYS A 270 21.32 7.11 16.69
N GLU A 271 22.34 6.32 16.33
CA GLU A 271 23.63 6.83 15.83
C GLU A 271 23.53 7.38 14.40
N ASP A 272 22.73 6.77 13.53
CA ASP A 272 22.48 7.28 12.17
C ASP A 272 21.77 8.63 12.18
N LEU A 273 20.84 8.83 13.10
CA LEU A 273 20.17 10.13 13.30
C LEU A 273 21.13 11.22 13.80
N LYS A 274 22.08 10.88 14.70
CA LYS A 274 23.08 11.84 15.19
C LYS A 274 24.15 12.18 14.16
N ALA A 275 24.54 11.24 13.32
CA ALA A 275 25.48 11.46 12.23
C ALA A 275 24.88 12.39 11.15
N LYS A 276 23.59 12.21 10.81
CA LYS A 276 22.88 13.10 9.87
C LYS A 276 22.68 14.51 10.40
N VAL A 277 22.24 14.67 11.64
CA VAL A 277 22.10 16.02 12.25
C VAL A 277 23.45 16.76 12.31
N LYS A 278 24.56 16.03 12.47
CA LYS A 278 25.91 16.62 12.38
C LYS A 278 26.29 17.01 10.94
N SER A 279 25.91 16.22 9.93
CA SER A 279 26.19 16.52 8.53
C SER A 279 25.35 17.70 8.00
N GLU A 280 24.08 17.76 8.37
CA GLU A 280 23.18 18.86 8.00
C GLU A 280 23.59 20.19 8.66
N ARG A 281 24.01 20.14 9.93
CA ARG A 281 24.58 21.35 10.58
C ARG A 281 25.87 21.82 9.93
N LYS A 282 26.76 20.92 9.48
CA LYS A 282 27.98 21.28 8.73
C LYS A 282 27.66 21.85 7.35
N PHE A 283 26.62 21.37 6.69
CA PHE A 283 26.20 21.86 5.35
C PHE A 283 25.59 23.25 5.46
N ASN A 284 24.73 23.49 6.44
CA ASN A 284 24.12 24.81 6.66
C ASN A 284 25.13 25.87 7.11
N VAL A 285 26.14 25.51 7.92
CA VAL A 285 27.23 26.44 8.31
C VAL A 285 28.08 26.82 7.12
N LYS A 286 28.41 25.90 6.18
CA LYS A 286 29.15 26.23 4.96
C LYS A 286 28.34 27.08 3.98
N LYS A 287 27.01 26.97 3.97
CA LYS A 287 26.15 27.78 3.11
C LYS A 287 26.04 29.23 3.59
N THR A 288 26.05 29.46 4.89
CA THR A 288 26.07 30.80 5.51
C THR A 288 27.43 31.50 5.37
N GLU A 289 28.53 30.76 5.37
CA GLU A 289 29.88 31.34 5.18
C GLU A 289 30.16 31.75 3.72
N ASN A 290 29.54 31.07 2.73
CA ASN A 290 29.67 31.42 1.31
C ASN A 290 28.75 32.58 0.87
N ASP A 291 27.70 32.90 1.62
CA ASP A 291 26.75 33.99 1.30
C ASP A 291 27.20 35.36 1.84
N THR A 292 28.26 35.39 2.66
CA THR A 292 28.81 36.59 3.25
C THR A 292 29.98 37.20 2.45
N SER A 293 30.34 36.65 1.27
CA SER A 293 31.46 37.10 0.43
C SER A 293 31.01 37.73 -0.89
N VAL A 294 29.98 38.59 -0.90
CA VAL A 294 29.70 39.48 -2.00
C VAL A 294 30.27 40.88 -1.66
N PRO A 295 31.32 41.37 -2.33
CA PRO A 295 31.76 42.74 -2.12
C PRO A 295 30.74 43.71 -2.72
N LEU A 296 30.31 44.67 -1.92
CA LEU A 296 29.67 45.89 -2.40
C LEU A 296 30.67 46.65 -3.25
N ILE A 297 30.42 46.73 -4.56
CA ILE A 297 30.86 47.82 -5.45
C ILE A 297 29.67 48.23 -6.28
#